data_fed00b4010b1650838031f350d034fb3
#
_entry.id   fed00b4010b1650838031f350d034fb3
#
_cell.length_a   1.000
_cell.length_b   1.000
_cell.length_c   1.000
_cell.angle_alpha   90.00
_cell.angle_beta   90.00
_cell.angle_gamma   90.00
#
_symmetry.space_group_name_H-M   'P 1'
#
loop_
_entity.id
_entity.type
_entity.pdbx_description
1 polymer ?
#
loop_
_entity_poly.entity_id
_entity_poly.type
_entity_poly.pdbx_seq_one_letter_code
_entity_poly.pdbx_strand_id
1 'polypeptide(L)'
;VPNVIYAVLGFGFIIFIHELGHFVAAKLFGVKVEAFSMGFPPTLLHHKVGETDYRIGIVPLGGYVSMLGEDPREPQNDPRALCNIRPWKRIVVFLAGVLMNVATAMVIYMAASFIGIQVIEPVVGGVADGSPAQAAGLQPGDRIVEMDGKRVASFEEIRQHIAVTALDDINHGFRIRYQRDGEPVRDVSLKAAPGDDGMPVPSIGIMPPVLPQISDVADRGPALDIGFRKDDRITAVDGRPVRFTSEVADLTEDWPKRPITFTVSRDGMTVDLTADPAKVTVPDYGLDPALALKAVVEDGVADKAGLKAGDRIVRVNDIDLPTSSQVSAAIRDSKGEPVRLVVRREGQAEPLSVTVVPQWDDGMQRHRIGVSFASHANDTPVMRRYGAAGPAATIPDGARIAAFDGKTVKTWLRLYEYMAEANGRTVDVAYTLEDGTEKFLAIAPARIVPEIPWLGAGFGTMMQHQMDPIY
;
A
#
# COMPACT_ATOMS: atom_id res chain seq x y z
N VAL A 1 4.65 17.62 -5.11
CA VAL A 1 4.41 18.80 -5.97
C VAL A 1 4.32 18.45 -7.45
N PRO A 2 5.23 17.62 -8.08
CA PRO A 2 5.13 17.30 -9.51
C PRO A 2 3.81 16.65 -9.90
N ASN A 3 3.30 15.74 -9.11
CA ASN A 3 2.07 14.98 -9.40
C ASN A 3 0.82 15.87 -9.49
N VAL A 4 0.74 16.93 -8.69
CA VAL A 4 -0.37 17.88 -8.74
C VAL A 4 -0.33 18.69 -10.04
N ILE A 5 0.86 19.10 -10.49
CA ILE A 5 1.05 19.83 -11.75
C ILE A 5 0.62 18.97 -12.92
N TYR A 6 1.06 17.70 -12.99
CA TYR A 6 0.65 16.78 -14.04
C TYR A 6 -0.85 16.51 -14.05
N ALA A 7 -1.47 16.38 -12.87
CA ALA A 7 -2.93 16.22 -12.76
C ALA A 7 -3.68 17.44 -13.30
N VAL A 8 -3.26 18.66 -12.95
CA VAL A 8 -3.86 19.91 -13.42
C VAL A 8 -3.71 20.04 -14.93
N LEU A 9 -2.53 19.78 -15.48
CA LEU A 9 -2.28 19.86 -16.92
C LEU A 9 -3.09 18.80 -17.68
N GLY A 10 -3.14 17.57 -17.17
CA GLY A 10 -3.92 16.50 -17.78
C GLY A 10 -5.42 16.79 -17.80
N PHE A 11 -5.96 17.30 -16.70
CA PHE A 11 -7.36 17.69 -16.60
C PHE A 11 -7.68 18.86 -17.55
N GLY A 12 -6.82 19.88 -17.56
CA GLY A 12 -6.94 21.01 -18.48
C GLY A 12 -6.89 20.58 -19.97
N PHE A 13 -6.03 19.62 -20.29
CA PHE A 13 -5.95 19.05 -21.65
C PHE A 13 -7.24 18.33 -22.06
N ILE A 14 -7.83 17.51 -21.17
CA ILE A 14 -9.08 16.80 -21.46
C ILE A 14 -10.22 17.79 -21.73
N ILE A 15 -10.32 18.87 -20.94
CA ILE A 15 -11.35 19.89 -21.14
C ILE A 15 -11.09 20.66 -22.44
N PHE A 16 -9.83 21.02 -22.73
CA PHE A 16 -9.47 21.68 -23.99
C PHE A 16 -9.90 20.85 -25.21
N ILE A 17 -9.66 19.54 -25.21
CA ILE A 17 -10.08 18.62 -26.27
C ILE A 17 -11.60 18.57 -26.38
N HIS A 18 -12.30 18.57 -25.26
CA HIS A 18 -13.76 18.64 -25.23
C HIS A 18 -14.30 19.90 -25.90
N GLU A 19 -13.80 21.06 -25.50
CA GLU A 19 -14.19 22.34 -26.08
C GLU A 19 -13.82 22.45 -27.56
N LEU A 20 -12.64 21.90 -27.96
CA LEU A 20 -12.22 21.82 -29.35
C LEU A 20 -13.22 21.01 -30.19
N GLY A 21 -13.82 19.95 -29.63
CA GLY A 21 -14.87 19.18 -30.29
C GLY A 21 -16.08 20.05 -30.65
N HIS A 22 -16.59 20.81 -29.67
CA HIS A 22 -17.69 21.77 -29.91
C HIS A 22 -17.34 22.82 -30.92
N PHE A 23 -16.14 23.39 -30.80
CA PHE A 23 -15.61 24.40 -31.71
C PHE A 23 -15.57 23.90 -33.17
N VAL A 24 -14.97 22.71 -33.39
CA VAL A 24 -14.84 22.11 -34.72
C VAL A 24 -16.22 21.86 -35.35
N ALA A 25 -17.11 21.21 -34.57
CA ALA A 25 -18.47 20.93 -35.07
C ALA A 25 -19.28 22.20 -35.38
N ALA A 26 -19.19 23.22 -34.53
CA ALA A 26 -19.82 24.51 -34.77
C ALA A 26 -19.34 25.15 -36.06
N LYS A 27 -18.04 25.20 -36.29
CA LYS A 27 -17.43 25.74 -37.52
C LYS A 27 -17.82 24.94 -38.77
N LEU A 28 -17.82 23.59 -38.68
CA LEU A 28 -18.23 22.70 -39.77
C LEU A 28 -19.69 22.91 -40.20
N PHE A 29 -20.57 23.21 -39.24
CA PHE A 29 -21.98 23.46 -39.51
C PHE A 29 -22.32 24.93 -39.82
N GLY A 30 -21.31 25.79 -39.84
CA GLY A 30 -21.46 27.21 -40.18
C GLY A 30 -22.01 28.04 -39.02
N VAL A 31 -21.92 27.55 -37.77
CA VAL A 31 -22.29 28.33 -36.59
C VAL A 31 -21.24 29.38 -36.31
N LYS A 32 -21.68 30.60 -36.02
CA LYS A 32 -20.76 31.70 -35.67
C LYS A 32 -20.23 31.46 -34.24
N VAL A 33 -18.93 31.21 -34.14
CA VAL A 33 -18.22 31.12 -32.88
C VAL A 33 -17.60 32.46 -32.54
N GLU A 34 -17.99 33.04 -31.42
CA GLU A 34 -17.54 34.37 -30.99
C GLU A 34 -16.26 34.30 -30.18
N ALA A 35 -16.13 33.32 -29.29
CA ALA A 35 -14.91 33.11 -28.54
C ALA A 35 -14.60 31.62 -28.38
N PHE A 36 -13.30 31.29 -28.36
CA PHE A 36 -12.75 30.00 -28.00
C PHE A 36 -11.64 30.22 -26.97
N SER A 37 -11.84 29.74 -25.76
CA SER A 37 -10.93 29.97 -24.65
C SER A 37 -10.36 28.68 -24.08
N MET A 38 -9.03 28.62 -23.94
CA MET A 38 -8.33 27.68 -23.10
C MET A 38 -8.11 28.35 -21.76
N GLY A 39 -8.71 27.78 -20.68
CA GLY A 39 -8.70 28.38 -19.35
C GLY A 39 -9.85 29.37 -19.12
N PHE A 40 -10.13 29.62 -17.84
CA PHE A 40 -11.11 30.61 -17.41
C PHE A 40 -10.47 31.99 -17.15
N PRO A 41 -11.28 33.08 -17.17
CA PRO A 41 -10.81 34.42 -16.84
C PRO A 41 -10.08 34.50 -15.50
N PRO A 42 -9.19 35.50 -15.33
CA PRO A 42 -8.85 36.59 -16.26
C PRO A 42 -8.11 36.12 -17.51
N THR A 43 -8.37 36.78 -18.67
CA THR A 43 -7.71 36.48 -19.93
C THR A 43 -6.26 36.96 -19.88
N LEU A 44 -5.31 36.07 -20.11
CA LEU A 44 -3.89 36.37 -20.18
C LEU A 44 -3.48 36.88 -21.55
N LEU A 45 -3.93 36.18 -22.59
CA LEU A 45 -3.67 36.51 -24.00
C LEU A 45 -4.95 36.33 -24.81
N HIS A 46 -5.17 37.18 -25.79
CA HIS A 46 -6.23 36.98 -26.77
C HIS A 46 -5.79 37.45 -28.15
N HIS A 47 -6.33 36.80 -29.16
CA HIS A 47 -6.07 37.16 -30.56
C HIS A 47 -7.30 36.87 -31.41
N LYS A 48 -7.81 37.88 -32.11
CA LYS A 48 -9.00 37.75 -32.96
C LYS A 48 -8.61 37.36 -34.37
N VAL A 49 -9.13 36.22 -34.84
CA VAL A 49 -8.97 35.78 -36.23
C VAL A 49 -10.36 35.64 -36.85
N GLY A 50 -10.62 36.50 -37.82
CA GLY A 50 -11.94 36.60 -38.42
C GLY A 50 -13.00 37.03 -37.41
N GLU A 51 -14.01 36.21 -37.22
CA GLU A 51 -15.11 36.47 -36.28
C GLU A 51 -14.92 35.85 -34.88
N THR A 52 -13.87 35.02 -34.69
CA THR A 52 -13.61 34.31 -33.43
C THR A 52 -12.46 34.94 -32.67
N ASP A 53 -12.66 35.18 -31.38
CA ASP A 53 -11.64 35.65 -30.46
C ASP A 53 -11.06 34.43 -29.70
N TYR A 54 -9.79 34.10 -29.98
CA TYR A 54 -9.06 33.01 -29.34
C TYR A 54 -8.41 33.54 -28.06
N ARG A 55 -8.68 32.89 -26.93
CA ARG A 55 -8.28 33.35 -25.60
C ARG A 55 -7.49 32.30 -24.84
N ILE A 56 -6.56 32.75 -23.99
CA ILE A 56 -5.89 31.96 -23.00
C ILE A 56 -6.17 32.60 -21.64
N GLY A 57 -6.86 31.87 -20.76
CA GLY A 57 -7.15 32.29 -19.39
C GLY A 57 -6.07 31.85 -18.39
N ILE A 58 -5.98 32.58 -17.28
CA ILE A 58 -5.02 32.28 -16.20
C ILE A 58 -5.36 30.96 -15.47
N VAL A 59 -6.64 30.61 -15.35
CA VAL A 59 -7.07 29.41 -14.63
C VAL A 59 -7.09 28.23 -15.58
N PRO A 60 -6.11 27.28 -15.50
CA PRO A 60 -5.94 26.21 -16.49
C PRO A 60 -6.90 25.02 -16.28
N LEU A 61 -7.93 25.17 -15.44
CA LEU A 61 -8.86 24.12 -15.05
C LEU A 61 -10.14 24.11 -15.91
N GLY A 62 -10.05 24.55 -17.16
CA GLY A 62 -11.23 24.57 -18.01
C GLY A 62 -11.02 25.27 -19.34
N GLY A 63 -12.12 25.57 -19.99
CA GLY A 63 -12.22 26.30 -21.25
C GLY A 63 -13.66 26.59 -21.55
N TYR A 64 -13.92 27.28 -22.64
CA TYR A 64 -15.28 27.47 -23.17
C TYR A 64 -15.28 27.85 -24.63
N VAL A 65 -16.34 27.49 -25.30
CA VAL A 65 -16.68 27.92 -26.66
C VAL A 65 -17.95 28.76 -26.55
N SER A 66 -17.87 30.04 -26.91
CA SER A 66 -19.07 30.90 -26.98
C SER A 66 -19.61 30.91 -28.41
N MET A 67 -20.84 30.46 -28.57
CA MET A 67 -21.51 30.40 -29.87
C MET A 67 -22.66 31.38 -29.91
N LEU A 68 -22.81 32.08 -31.03
CA LEU A 68 -23.94 32.99 -31.22
C LEU A 68 -25.27 32.21 -31.06
N GLY A 69 -26.18 32.75 -30.24
CA GLY A 69 -27.50 32.11 -29.98
C GLY A 69 -27.45 30.81 -29.18
N GLU A 70 -26.45 30.68 -28.33
CA GLU A 70 -26.33 29.59 -27.36
C GLU A 70 -27.35 29.75 -26.21
N ASP A 71 -27.59 30.99 -25.74
CA ASP A 71 -28.64 31.26 -24.74
C ASP A 71 -30.01 31.36 -25.43
N PRO A 72 -30.96 30.44 -25.08
CA PRO A 72 -32.31 30.46 -25.63
C PRO A 72 -33.12 31.71 -25.28
N ARG A 73 -32.69 32.50 -24.29
CA ARG A 73 -33.40 33.70 -23.82
C ARG A 73 -33.08 34.92 -24.68
N GLU A 74 -31.99 34.84 -25.50
CA GLU A 74 -31.57 35.90 -26.37
C GLU A 74 -31.89 35.56 -27.83
N PRO A 75 -33.06 35.93 -28.34
CA PRO A 75 -33.42 35.65 -29.73
C PRO A 75 -32.43 36.24 -30.70
N GLN A 76 -31.92 35.45 -31.64
CA GLN A 76 -30.96 35.86 -32.66
C GLN A 76 -31.59 35.77 -34.06
N ASN A 77 -31.45 36.80 -34.84
CA ASN A 77 -31.93 36.81 -36.22
C ASN A 77 -30.88 36.36 -37.26
N ASP A 78 -29.64 36.13 -36.82
CA ASP A 78 -28.57 35.62 -37.69
C ASP A 78 -28.83 34.12 -38.01
N PRO A 79 -28.88 33.74 -39.29
CA PRO A 79 -29.06 32.33 -39.67
C PRO A 79 -27.92 31.43 -39.22
N ARG A 80 -26.79 31.95 -38.82
CA ARG A 80 -25.64 31.22 -38.26
C ARG A 80 -25.67 31.08 -36.74
N ALA A 81 -26.74 31.59 -36.11
CA ALA A 81 -26.94 31.34 -34.67
C ALA A 81 -27.25 29.88 -34.42
N LEU A 82 -26.72 29.30 -33.29
CA LEU A 82 -26.92 27.93 -32.90
C LEU A 82 -28.40 27.57 -32.79
N CYS A 83 -29.23 28.50 -32.28
CA CYS A 83 -30.68 28.33 -32.17
C CYS A 83 -31.38 28.21 -33.50
N ASN A 84 -30.81 28.76 -34.61
CA ASN A 84 -31.45 28.83 -35.94
C ASN A 84 -31.03 27.69 -36.89
N ILE A 85 -29.99 26.92 -36.58
CA ILE A 85 -29.60 25.77 -37.38
C ILE A 85 -30.56 24.56 -37.15
N ARG A 86 -30.52 23.61 -38.08
CA ARG A 86 -31.37 22.38 -37.98
C ARG A 86 -31.12 21.62 -36.67
N PRO A 87 -32.17 21.10 -36.01
CA PRO A 87 -32.07 20.46 -34.72
C PRO A 87 -31.03 19.34 -34.63
N TRP A 88 -30.89 18.49 -35.64
CA TRP A 88 -29.90 17.43 -35.66
C TRP A 88 -28.45 17.95 -35.63
N LYS A 89 -28.18 19.11 -36.29
CA LYS A 89 -26.84 19.76 -36.24
C LYS A 89 -26.52 20.25 -34.84
N ARG A 90 -27.52 20.79 -34.10
CA ARG A 90 -27.37 21.20 -32.71
C ARG A 90 -26.99 20.01 -31.82
N ILE A 91 -27.68 18.89 -32.03
CA ILE A 91 -27.38 17.65 -31.27
C ILE A 91 -25.92 17.23 -31.53
N VAL A 92 -25.47 17.24 -32.79
CA VAL A 92 -24.06 16.89 -33.09
C VAL A 92 -23.09 17.89 -32.48
N VAL A 93 -23.35 19.20 -32.50
CA VAL A 93 -22.51 20.19 -31.84
C VAL A 93 -22.41 19.90 -30.32
N PHE A 94 -23.52 19.62 -29.65
CA PHE A 94 -23.52 19.30 -28.22
C PHE A 94 -22.82 17.97 -27.88
N LEU A 95 -22.89 16.98 -28.76
CA LEU A 95 -22.23 15.69 -28.56
C LEU A 95 -20.73 15.73 -28.96
N ALA A 96 -20.33 16.69 -29.76
CA ALA A 96 -18.99 16.74 -30.37
C ALA A 96 -17.86 16.80 -29.34
N GLY A 97 -18.08 17.45 -28.21
CA GLY A 97 -17.11 17.48 -27.10
C GLY A 97 -16.81 16.08 -26.55
N VAL A 98 -17.86 15.33 -26.24
CA VAL A 98 -17.73 13.96 -25.74
C VAL A 98 -17.12 13.05 -26.81
N LEU A 99 -17.58 13.15 -28.04
CA LEU A 99 -17.04 12.36 -29.16
C LEU A 99 -15.56 12.64 -29.42
N MET A 100 -15.12 13.90 -29.29
CA MET A 100 -13.72 14.27 -29.42
C MET A 100 -12.87 13.67 -28.30
N ASN A 101 -13.36 13.66 -27.06
CA ASN A 101 -12.68 13.01 -25.95
C ASN A 101 -12.51 11.50 -26.19
N VAL A 102 -13.56 10.83 -26.66
CA VAL A 102 -13.50 9.41 -27.00
C VAL A 102 -12.50 9.14 -28.12
N ALA A 103 -12.57 9.94 -29.21
CA ALA A 103 -11.63 9.80 -30.34
C ALA A 103 -10.17 10.03 -29.90
N THR A 104 -9.93 11.05 -29.08
CA THR A 104 -8.60 11.36 -28.54
C THR A 104 -8.10 10.25 -27.62
N ALA A 105 -8.97 9.71 -26.74
CA ALA A 105 -8.63 8.59 -25.88
C ALA A 105 -8.22 7.35 -26.70
N MET A 106 -8.94 7.05 -27.78
CA MET A 106 -8.57 5.95 -28.70
C MET A 106 -7.21 6.18 -29.35
N VAL A 107 -6.93 7.41 -29.80
CA VAL A 107 -5.62 7.76 -30.42
C VAL A 107 -4.49 7.62 -29.38
N ILE A 108 -4.69 8.14 -28.17
CA ILE A 108 -3.70 8.05 -27.10
C ILE A 108 -3.46 6.57 -26.72
N TYR A 109 -4.53 5.79 -26.58
CA TYR A 109 -4.43 4.37 -26.27
C TYR A 109 -3.68 3.60 -27.38
N MET A 110 -3.99 3.85 -28.65
CA MET A 110 -3.25 3.26 -29.77
C MET A 110 -1.77 3.67 -29.72
N ALA A 111 -1.48 4.95 -29.51
CA ALA A 111 -0.10 5.43 -29.44
C ALA A 111 0.65 4.77 -28.27
N ALA A 112 0.02 4.68 -27.09
CA ALA A 112 0.59 4.00 -25.93
C ALA A 112 0.84 2.50 -26.22
N SER A 113 -0.08 1.85 -26.94
CA SER A 113 0.08 0.44 -27.34
C SER A 113 1.24 0.24 -28.32
N PHE A 114 1.53 1.20 -29.19
CA PHE A 114 2.69 1.14 -30.09
C PHE A 114 4.02 1.44 -29.37
N ILE A 115 4.01 2.27 -28.33
CA ILE A 115 5.20 2.57 -27.52
C ILE A 115 5.52 1.38 -26.61
N GLY A 116 4.48 0.61 -26.23
CA GLY A 116 4.53 -0.47 -25.23
C GLY A 116 4.36 0.07 -23.80
N ILE A 117 3.70 -0.70 -22.97
CA ILE A 117 3.43 -0.36 -21.57
C ILE A 117 4.35 -1.21 -20.70
N GLN A 118 5.00 -0.59 -19.72
CA GLN A 118 5.75 -1.35 -18.72
C GLN A 118 4.76 -2.09 -17.80
N VAL A 119 4.93 -3.39 -17.72
CA VAL A 119 4.13 -4.27 -16.88
C VAL A 119 5.02 -5.07 -15.93
N ILE A 120 4.47 -5.47 -14.79
CA ILE A 120 5.18 -6.35 -13.86
C ILE A 120 5.34 -7.72 -14.52
N GLU A 121 6.56 -8.23 -14.55
CA GLU A 121 6.83 -9.55 -15.15
C GLU A 121 5.98 -10.66 -14.50
N PRO A 122 5.50 -11.65 -15.29
CA PRO A 122 4.74 -12.77 -14.78
C PRO A 122 5.66 -13.81 -14.11
N VAL A 123 6.48 -13.30 -13.17
CA VAL A 123 7.47 -14.09 -12.42
C VAL A 123 7.02 -14.16 -10.96
N VAL A 124 7.15 -15.31 -10.36
CA VAL A 124 6.93 -15.50 -8.93
C VAL A 124 8.07 -14.83 -8.17
N GLY A 125 7.80 -13.75 -7.47
CA GLY A 125 8.76 -13.03 -6.64
C GLY A 125 8.90 -13.61 -5.25
N GLY A 126 7.90 -14.34 -4.79
CA GLY A 126 7.86 -15.03 -3.51
C GLY A 126 6.66 -15.96 -3.43
N VAL A 127 6.73 -16.91 -2.50
CA VAL A 127 5.64 -17.87 -2.25
C VAL A 127 5.34 -17.83 -0.75
N ALA A 128 4.09 -17.57 -0.41
CA ALA A 128 3.66 -17.51 0.98
C ALA A 128 3.71 -18.90 1.62
N ASP A 129 4.19 -18.96 2.87
CA ASP A 129 4.25 -20.21 3.61
C ASP A 129 2.86 -20.84 3.81
N GLY A 130 2.77 -22.17 3.62
CA GLY A 130 1.54 -22.92 3.71
C GLY A 130 0.53 -22.62 2.60
N SER A 131 0.90 -21.85 1.56
CA SER A 131 0.01 -21.52 0.46
C SER A 131 -0.18 -22.67 -0.54
N PRO A 132 -1.26 -22.63 -1.34
CA PRO A 132 -1.44 -23.58 -2.44
C PRO A 132 -0.27 -23.60 -3.44
N ALA A 133 0.36 -22.46 -3.70
CA ALA A 133 1.53 -22.36 -4.57
C ALA A 133 2.73 -23.08 -3.98
N GLN A 134 2.97 -22.98 -2.67
CA GLN A 134 4.04 -23.70 -1.98
C GLN A 134 3.80 -25.21 -2.03
N ALA A 135 2.56 -25.65 -1.69
CA ALA A 135 2.18 -27.06 -1.75
C ALA A 135 2.33 -27.66 -3.17
N ALA A 136 2.13 -26.83 -4.21
CA ALA A 136 2.30 -27.20 -5.62
C ALA A 136 3.77 -27.15 -6.08
N GLY A 137 4.71 -26.69 -5.25
CA GLY A 137 6.15 -26.66 -5.54
C GLY A 137 6.59 -25.47 -6.41
N LEU A 138 5.78 -24.40 -6.50
CA LEU A 138 6.21 -23.14 -7.09
C LEU A 138 7.28 -22.49 -6.22
N GLN A 139 8.23 -21.79 -6.86
CA GLN A 139 9.38 -21.16 -6.18
C GLN A 139 9.61 -19.74 -6.72
N PRO A 140 10.27 -18.87 -5.94
CA PRO A 140 10.74 -17.59 -6.45
C PRO A 140 11.58 -17.77 -7.70
N GLY A 141 11.29 -16.98 -8.73
CA GLY A 141 11.95 -17.06 -10.05
C GLY A 141 11.19 -17.87 -11.10
N ASP A 142 10.17 -18.64 -10.74
CA ASP A 142 9.33 -19.32 -11.71
C ASP A 142 8.59 -18.31 -12.58
N ARG A 143 8.75 -18.37 -13.90
CA ARG A 143 8.01 -17.54 -14.86
C ARG A 143 6.75 -18.26 -15.27
N ILE A 144 5.60 -17.71 -14.96
CA ILE A 144 4.30 -18.22 -15.41
C ILE A 144 4.11 -17.83 -16.86
N VAL A 145 3.98 -18.82 -17.73
CA VAL A 145 3.84 -18.61 -19.18
C VAL A 145 2.41 -18.78 -19.67
N GLU A 146 1.60 -19.57 -18.94
CA GLU A 146 0.22 -19.84 -19.29
C GLU A 146 -0.61 -20.19 -18.06
N MET A 147 -1.86 -19.77 -18.04
CA MET A 147 -2.85 -20.12 -17.01
C MET A 147 -4.16 -20.50 -17.70
N ASP A 148 -4.72 -21.68 -17.38
CA ASP A 148 -5.95 -22.23 -17.96
C ASP A 148 -6.00 -22.17 -19.49
N GLY A 149 -4.86 -22.46 -20.16
CA GLY A 149 -4.75 -22.47 -21.61
C GLY A 149 -4.56 -21.09 -22.25
N LYS A 150 -4.48 -20.01 -21.47
CA LYS A 150 -4.23 -18.66 -21.95
C LYS A 150 -2.82 -18.23 -21.60
N ARG A 151 -2.09 -17.65 -22.56
CA ARG A 151 -0.79 -17.02 -22.30
C ARG A 151 -0.97 -15.86 -21.33
N VAL A 152 0.03 -15.65 -20.48
CA VAL A 152 0.07 -14.59 -19.49
C VAL A 152 1.23 -13.66 -19.80
N ALA A 153 0.95 -12.37 -19.92
CA ALA A 153 1.96 -11.36 -20.23
C ALA A 153 2.39 -10.56 -18.98
N SER A 154 1.60 -10.53 -17.91
CA SER A 154 1.91 -9.77 -16.72
C SER A 154 1.47 -10.46 -15.42
N PHE A 155 2.09 -10.09 -14.31
CA PHE A 155 1.69 -10.55 -12.98
C PHE A 155 0.26 -10.09 -12.62
N GLU A 156 -0.13 -8.92 -13.11
CA GLU A 156 -1.47 -8.39 -12.89
C GLU A 156 -2.55 -9.24 -13.57
N GLU A 157 -2.28 -9.75 -14.79
CA GLU A 157 -3.20 -10.69 -15.46
C GLU A 157 -3.38 -11.98 -14.66
N ILE A 158 -2.30 -12.52 -14.07
CA ILE A 158 -2.37 -13.69 -13.19
C ILE A 158 -3.30 -13.39 -12.02
N ARG A 159 -3.04 -12.27 -11.32
CA ARG A 159 -3.80 -11.87 -10.15
C ARG A 159 -5.29 -11.67 -10.46
N GLN A 160 -5.59 -10.97 -11.57
CA GLN A 160 -6.97 -10.73 -12.01
C GLN A 160 -7.67 -12.03 -12.41
N HIS A 161 -6.99 -12.91 -13.14
CA HIS A 161 -7.58 -14.20 -13.55
C HIS A 161 -7.94 -15.05 -12.34
N ILE A 162 -7.04 -15.14 -11.36
CA ILE A 162 -7.29 -15.86 -10.11
C ILE A 162 -8.47 -15.23 -9.36
N ALA A 163 -8.44 -13.92 -9.15
CA ALA A 163 -9.46 -13.21 -8.39
C ALA A 163 -10.86 -13.39 -9.00
N VAL A 164 -11.01 -13.16 -10.30
CA VAL A 164 -12.31 -13.24 -10.97
C VAL A 164 -12.82 -14.69 -11.00
N THR A 165 -11.95 -15.65 -11.37
CA THR A 165 -12.37 -17.07 -11.51
C THR A 165 -12.69 -17.69 -10.15
N ALA A 166 -11.89 -17.41 -9.11
CA ALA A 166 -12.13 -17.97 -7.78
C ALA A 166 -13.28 -17.30 -7.03
N LEU A 167 -13.67 -16.06 -7.38
CA LEU A 167 -14.89 -15.44 -6.87
C LEU A 167 -16.15 -16.09 -7.47
N ASP A 168 -16.06 -16.55 -8.72
CA ASP A 168 -17.16 -17.28 -9.39
C ASP A 168 -17.22 -18.75 -8.92
N ASP A 169 -16.06 -19.43 -8.86
CA ASP A 169 -15.92 -20.80 -8.36
C ASP A 169 -14.62 -20.96 -7.55
N ILE A 170 -14.73 -20.93 -6.23
CA ILE A 170 -13.59 -21.09 -5.32
C ILE A 170 -12.92 -22.47 -5.44
N ASN A 171 -13.61 -23.47 -5.94
CA ASN A 171 -13.08 -24.82 -6.16
C ASN A 171 -12.42 -24.99 -7.53
N HIS A 172 -12.35 -23.93 -8.34
CA HIS A 172 -11.68 -23.99 -9.65
C HIS A 172 -10.26 -24.47 -9.51
N GLY A 173 -9.90 -25.46 -10.32
CA GLY A 173 -8.51 -25.98 -10.39
C GLY A 173 -7.72 -25.22 -11.46
N PHE A 174 -6.93 -24.23 -11.07
CA PHE A 174 -6.09 -23.45 -11.96
C PHE A 174 -4.97 -24.34 -12.52
N ARG A 175 -4.91 -24.48 -13.85
CA ARG A 175 -3.79 -25.12 -14.52
C ARG A 175 -2.75 -24.06 -14.88
N ILE A 176 -1.56 -24.16 -14.29
CA ILE A 176 -0.45 -23.20 -14.45
C ILE A 176 0.69 -23.90 -15.18
N ARG A 177 1.15 -23.29 -16.27
CA ARG A 177 2.39 -23.66 -16.95
C ARG A 177 3.46 -22.65 -16.61
N TYR A 178 4.58 -23.12 -16.12
CA TYR A 178 5.68 -22.26 -15.69
C TYR A 178 7.03 -22.77 -16.18
N GLN A 179 7.99 -21.87 -16.27
CA GLN A 179 9.37 -22.15 -16.65
C GLN A 179 10.29 -21.70 -15.51
N ARG A 180 11.19 -22.59 -15.09
CA ARG A 180 12.19 -22.33 -14.05
C ARG A 180 13.57 -22.27 -14.68
N ASP A 181 14.28 -21.14 -14.53
CA ASP A 181 15.69 -20.93 -14.87
C ASP A 181 16.18 -21.65 -16.16
N GLY A 182 15.40 -21.53 -17.24
CA GLY A 182 15.75 -22.14 -18.54
C GLY A 182 15.42 -23.63 -18.66
N GLU A 183 14.85 -24.26 -17.64
CA GLU A 183 14.34 -25.63 -17.73
C GLU A 183 13.12 -25.74 -18.67
N PRO A 184 12.79 -26.97 -19.11
CA PRO A 184 11.54 -27.18 -19.84
C PRO A 184 10.33 -26.71 -19.07
N VAL A 185 9.30 -26.24 -19.80
CA VAL A 185 8.02 -25.82 -19.20
C VAL A 185 7.40 -26.97 -18.43
N ARG A 186 6.96 -26.70 -17.22
CA ARG A 186 6.29 -27.63 -16.31
C ARG A 186 4.84 -27.23 -16.13
N ASP A 187 3.99 -28.20 -15.84
CA ASP A 187 2.57 -28.03 -15.54
C ASP A 187 2.31 -28.31 -14.06
N VAL A 188 1.48 -27.49 -13.44
CA VAL A 188 0.96 -27.70 -12.09
C VAL A 188 -0.51 -27.32 -12.03
N SER A 189 -1.29 -28.02 -11.20
CA SER A 189 -2.67 -27.66 -10.94
C SER A 189 -2.88 -27.42 -9.45
N LEU A 190 -3.52 -26.32 -9.12
CA LEU A 190 -3.79 -25.91 -7.74
C LEU A 190 -5.10 -25.13 -7.63
N LYS A 191 -5.66 -25.02 -6.44
CA LYS A 191 -6.85 -24.20 -6.16
C LYS A 191 -6.44 -22.93 -5.44
N ALA A 192 -7.23 -21.87 -5.61
CA ALA A 192 -7.04 -20.68 -4.79
C ALA A 192 -7.51 -20.93 -3.35
N ALA A 193 -6.82 -20.32 -2.40
CA ALA A 193 -7.30 -20.18 -1.04
C ALA A 193 -8.27 -19.00 -0.94
N PRO A 194 -9.33 -19.08 -0.11
CA PRO A 194 -10.19 -17.93 0.17
C PRO A 194 -9.38 -16.74 0.69
N GLY A 195 -9.86 -15.54 0.39
CA GLY A 195 -9.32 -14.32 0.98
C GLY A 195 -9.53 -14.27 2.50
N ASP A 196 -8.66 -13.53 3.19
CA ASP A 196 -8.77 -13.28 4.63
C ASP A 196 -9.12 -11.82 4.93
N ASP A 197 -9.26 -11.48 6.24
CA ASP A 197 -9.55 -10.10 6.68
C ASP A 197 -8.47 -9.08 6.25
N GLY A 198 -7.25 -9.52 5.96
CA GLY A 198 -6.17 -8.68 5.46
C GLY A 198 -6.13 -8.59 3.94
N MET A 199 -6.67 -9.57 3.25
CA MET A 199 -6.74 -9.64 1.78
C MET A 199 -8.02 -10.40 1.35
N PRO A 200 -9.15 -9.72 1.23
CA PRO A 200 -10.46 -10.36 1.02
C PRO A 200 -10.62 -11.03 -0.38
N VAL A 201 -9.58 -11.05 -1.19
CA VAL A 201 -9.59 -11.61 -2.54
C VAL A 201 -8.92 -12.98 -2.53
N PRO A 202 -9.53 -14.02 -3.14
CA PRO A 202 -8.91 -15.33 -3.26
C PRO A 202 -7.53 -15.27 -3.90
N SER A 203 -6.59 -16.07 -3.40
CA SER A 203 -5.19 -16.07 -3.83
C SER A 203 -4.61 -17.49 -3.87
N ILE A 204 -3.59 -17.69 -4.68
CA ILE A 204 -2.78 -18.93 -4.68
C ILE A 204 -1.51 -18.77 -3.83
N GLY A 205 -1.26 -17.59 -3.27
CA GLY A 205 -0.12 -17.33 -2.38
C GLY A 205 1.18 -16.99 -3.09
N ILE A 206 1.16 -16.53 -4.35
CA ILE A 206 2.34 -15.98 -5.03
C ILE A 206 2.43 -14.47 -4.82
N MET A 207 3.65 -13.95 -4.74
CA MET A 207 3.95 -12.52 -4.59
C MET A 207 4.61 -11.98 -5.86
N PRO A 208 4.42 -10.68 -6.18
CA PRO A 208 5.07 -10.06 -7.33
C PRO A 208 6.60 -10.03 -7.14
N PRO A 209 7.37 -9.96 -8.25
CA PRO A 209 8.82 -9.92 -8.22
C PRO A 209 9.33 -8.53 -7.81
N VAL A 210 9.45 -8.29 -6.51
CA VAL A 210 10.03 -7.08 -5.94
C VAL A 210 11.53 -7.25 -5.82
N LEU A 211 12.28 -6.42 -6.54
CA LEU A 211 13.75 -6.44 -6.47
C LEU A 211 14.20 -5.92 -5.09
N PRO A 212 15.25 -6.51 -4.50
CA PRO A 212 15.80 -6.08 -3.23
C PRO A 212 16.70 -4.84 -3.38
N GLN A 213 16.11 -3.79 -3.97
CA GLN A 213 16.75 -2.49 -4.16
C GLN A 213 16.23 -1.51 -3.11
N ILE A 214 17.13 -0.83 -2.45
CA ILE A 214 16.83 0.18 -1.43
C ILE A 214 16.28 1.42 -2.11
N SER A 215 15.00 1.71 -1.94
CA SER A 215 14.34 2.89 -2.51
C SER A 215 14.58 4.15 -1.68
N ASP A 216 14.72 3.97 -0.38
CA ASP A 216 14.96 5.04 0.58
C ASP A 216 15.61 4.51 1.85
N VAL A 217 16.36 5.35 2.53
CA VAL A 217 16.96 5.07 3.85
C VAL A 217 16.58 6.24 4.74
N ALA A 218 16.04 5.95 5.91
CA ALA A 218 15.71 6.99 6.87
C ALA A 218 16.97 7.80 7.24
N ASP A 219 16.81 9.10 7.43
CA ASP A 219 17.90 10.04 7.78
C ASP A 219 18.62 9.66 9.10
N ARG A 220 18.02 8.77 9.87
CA ARG A 220 18.53 8.23 11.14
C ARG A 220 18.04 6.80 11.32
N GLY A 221 18.86 5.98 11.97
CA GLY A 221 18.47 4.65 12.40
C GLY A 221 19.33 3.53 11.83
N PRO A 222 18.98 2.30 12.15
CA PRO A 222 19.82 1.13 11.93
C PRO A 222 20.30 0.92 10.50
N ALA A 223 19.46 1.16 9.50
CA ALA A 223 19.86 0.99 8.11
C ALA A 223 21.01 1.92 7.72
N LEU A 224 20.94 3.20 8.17
CA LEU A 224 22.00 4.17 7.95
C LEU A 224 23.26 3.80 8.73
N ASP A 225 23.12 3.36 9.98
CA ASP A 225 24.24 2.97 10.85
C ASP A 225 24.98 1.72 10.32
N ILE A 226 24.28 0.78 9.71
CA ILE A 226 24.82 -0.37 8.98
C ILE A 226 25.57 0.08 7.72
N GLY A 227 25.18 1.22 7.15
CA GLY A 227 25.77 1.81 5.96
C GLY A 227 25.00 1.59 4.67
N PHE A 228 23.71 1.19 4.73
CA PHE A 228 22.85 1.17 3.55
C PHE A 228 22.68 2.57 2.96
N ARG A 229 22.54 2.64 1.65
CA ARG A 229 22.27 3.86 0.90
C ARG A 229 21.11 3.63 -0.07
N LYS A 230 20.48 4.72 -0.46
CA LYS A 230 19.53 4.69 -1.55
C LYS A 230 20.19 4.11 -2.80
N ASP A 231 19.43 3.35 -3.57
CA ASP A 231 19.79 2.65 -4.79
C ASP A 231 20.76 1.46 -4.61
N ASP A 232 21.16 1.11 -3.37
CA ASP A 232 21.83 -0.16 -3.10
C ASP A 232 20.94 -1.31 -3.52
N ARG A 233 21.51 -2.27 -4.25
CA ARG A 233 20.83 -3.53 -4.57
C ARG A 233 21.45 -4.66 -3.78
N ILE A 234 20.69 -5.32 -2.91
CA ILE A 234 21.15 -6.51 -2.21
C ILE A 234 21.26 -7.65 -3.23
N THR A 235 22.46 -8.24 -3.31
CA THR A 235 22.77 -9.33 -4.23
C THR A 235 22.98 -10.65 -3.53
N ALA A 236 23.32 -10.63 -2.23
CA ALA A 236 23.42 -11.81 -1.39
C ALA A 236 23.17 -11.48 0.08
N VAL A 237 22.74 -12.47 0.84
CA VAL A 237 22.65 -12.45 2.31
C VAL A 237 23.45 -13.64 2.84
N ASP A 238 24.43 -13.38 3.72
CA ASP A 238 25.37 -14.39 4.25
C ASP A 238 25.99 -15.26 3.14
N GLY A 239 26.37 -14.61 2.03
CA GLY A 239 26.95 -15.26 0.85
C GLY A 239 25.96 -16.04 -0.02
N ARG A 240 24.67 -16.11 0.34
CA ARG A 240 23.62 -16.74 -0.47
C ARG A 240 23.04 -15.71 -1.43
N PRO A 241 23.10 -15.93 -2.76
CA PRO A 241 22.52 -15.01 -3.73
C PRO A 241 21.03 -14.83 -3.54
N VAL A 242 20.55 -13.59 -3.73
CA VAL A 242 19.13 -13.23 -3.68
C VAL A 242 18.75 -12.42 -4.91
N ARG A 243 17.55 -12.68 -5.42
CA ARG A 243 16.96 -11.99 -6.58
C ARG A 243 15.80 -11.10 -6.18
N PHE A 244 15.05 -11.49 -5.14
CA PHE A 244 13.82 -10.85 -4.70
C PHE A 244 13.86 -10.53 -3.20
N THR A 245 13.03 -9.58 -2.82
CA THR A 245 12.91 -9.12 -1.41
C THR A 245 12.39 -10.24 -0.50
N SER A 246 11.57 -11.16 -0.99
CA SER A 246 11.09 -12.32 -0.24
C SER A 246 12.25 -13.22 0.21
N GLU A 247 13.22 -13.49 -0.68
CA GLU A 247 14.39 -14.30 -0.36
C GLU A 247 15.27 -13.63 0.70
N VAL A 248 15.34 -12.29 0.68
CA VAL A 248 16.03 -11.54 1.76
C VAL A 248 15.29 -11.71 3.08
N ALA A 249 13.94 -11.67 3.08
CA ALA A 249 13.13 -11.86 4.29
C ALA A 249 13.39 -13.25 4.89
N ASP A 250 13.35 -14.30 4.08
CA ASP A 250 13.56 -15.68 4.52
C ASP A 250 14.95 -15.87 5.12
N LEU A 251 16.00 -15.31 4.48
CA LEU A 251 17.38 -15.44 4.96
C LEU A 251 17.69 -14.59 6.19
N THR A 252 16.84 -13.65 6.53
CA THR A 252 16.96 -12.79 7.71
C THR A 252 16.02 -13.14 8.85
N GLU A 253 15.26 -14.22 8.74
CA GLU A 253 14.31 -14.68 9.78
C GLU A 253 14.97 -14.89 11.15
N ASP A 254 16.23 -15.28 11.17
CA ASP A 254 17.01 -15.50 12.41
C ASP A 254 17.42 -14.22 13.14
N TRP A 255 17.20 -13.05 12.54
CA TRP A 255 17.46 -11.79 13.24
C TRP A 255 16.52 -11.64 14.46
N PRO A 256 16.99 -11.15 15.61
CA PRO A 256 18.35 -10.66 15.93
C PRO A 256 19.28 -11.68 16.63
N LYS A 257 19.08 -12.98 16.42
CA LYS A 257 19.82 -14.04 17.13
C LYS A 257 21.32 -14.06 16.78
N ARG A 258 21.67 -13.59 15.57
CA ARG A 258 23.02 -13.59 15.03
C ARG A 258 23.27 -12.38 14.11
N PRO A 259 24.54 -11.97 13.89
CA PRO A 259 24.87 -11.02 12.84
C PRO A 259 24.48 -11.54 11.46
N ILE A 260 24.07 -10.63 10.58
CA ILE A 260 23.71 -10.91 9.18
C ILE A 260 24.56 -10.01 8.28
N THR A 261 25.17 -10.59 7.26
CA THR A 261 25.95 -9.85 6.26
C THR A 261 25.18 -9.73 4.96
N PHE A 262 24.97 -8.50 4.52
CA PHE A 262 24.35 -8.16 3.25
C PHE A 262 25.45 -7.79 2.25
N THR A 263 25.50 -8.47 1.13
CA THR A 263 26.32 -8.07 -0.01
C THR A 263 25.48 -7.19 -0.91
N VAL A 264 25.87 -5.94 -1.10
CA VAL A 264 25.14 -4.98 -1.94
C VAL A 264 25.96 -4.58 -3.16
N SER A 265 25.28 -4.34 -4.27
CA SER A 265 25.85 -3.65 -5.43
C SER A 265 25.52 -2.16 -5.33
N ARG A 266 26.55 -1.34 -5.28
CA ARG A 266 26.51 0.12 -5.17
C ARG A 266 27.40 0.73 -6.25
N ASP A 267 26.85 1.50 -7.18
CA ASP A 267 27.59 2.14 -8.28
C ASP A 267 28.50 1.16 -9.06
N GLY A 268 28.04 -0.09 -9.23
CA GLY A 268 28.77 -1.15 -9.90
C GLY A 268 29.84 -1.85 -9.05
N MET A 269 30.02 -1.43 -7.80
CA MET A 269 30.94 -2.06 -6.84
C MET A 269 30.17 -2.96 -5.87
N THR A 270 30.82 -4.02 -5.43
CA THR A 270 30.31 -4.91 -4.39
C THR A 270 30.77 -4.43 -3.01
N VAL A 271 29.85 -4.28 -2.07
CA VAL A 271 30.11 -3.84 -0.70
C VAL A 271 29.41 -4.80 0.26
N ASP A 272 30.12 -5.26 1.29
CA ASP A 272 29.54 -6.05 2.36
C ASP A 272 29.15 -5.15 3.55
N LEU A 273 27.92 -5.25 4.00
CA LEU A 273 27.34 -4.51 5.11
C LEU A 273 26.90 -5.51 6.18
N THR A 274 27.39 -5.39 7.40
CA THR A 274 27.04 -6.31 8.48
C THR A 274 26.13 -5.65 9.49
N ALA A 275 24.92 -6.18 9.62
CA ALA A 275 24.01 -5.92 10.73
C ALA A 275 24.43 -6.78 11.93
N ASP A 276 24.96 -6.15 12.97
CA ASP A 276 25.39 -6.81 14.20
C ASP A 276 24.40 -6.44 15.33
N PRO A 277 23.64 -7.40 15.89
CA PRO A 277 22.68 -7.12 16.96
C PRO A 277 23.26 -6.41 18.16
N ALA A 278 24.57 -6.60 18.43
CA ALA A 278 25.25 -5.91 19.52
C ALA A 278 25.47 -4.42 19.26
N LYS A 279 25.46 -3.99 18.00
CA LYS A 279 25.70 -2.61 17.57
C LYS A 279 24.44 -1.91 17.07
N VAL A 280 23.53 -2.67 16.47
CA VAL A 280 22.29 -2.15 15.90
C VAL A 280 21.23 -2.10 16.98
N THR A 281 21.09 -0.95 17.63
CA THR A 281 20.09 -0.74 18.69
C THR A 281 19.28 0.53 18.43
N VAL A 282 18.00 0.49 18.80
CA VAL A 282 17.10 1.64 18.76
C VAL A 282 16.70 2.09 20.15
N PRO A 283 16.41 3.38 20.36
CA PRO A 283 15.91 3.87 21.63
C PRO A 283 14.48 3.40 21.87
N ASP A 284 14.22 2.78 23.01
CA ASP A 284 12.88 2.41 23.49
C ASP A 284 12.51 3.27 24.69
N TYR A 285 11.51 4.12 24.52
CA TYR A 285 10.96 4.95 25.61
C TYR A 285 9.93 4.18 26.46
N GLY A 286 9.60 2.98 26.07
CA GLY A 286 8.60 2.18 26.73
C GLY A 286 7.17 2.71 26.60
N LEU A 287 6.88 3.49 25.57
CA LEU A 287 5.60 4.14 25.30
C LEU A 287 4.92 3.45 24.11
N ASP A 288 4.39 2.25 24.32
CA ASP A 288 3.70 1.50 23.28
C ASP A 288 2.26 1.17 23.70
N PRO A 289 1.29 1.14 22.73
CA PRO A 289 -0.04 0.67 23.00
C PRO A 289 -0.04 -0.85 23.20
N ALA A 290 -0.88 -1.37 24.09
CA ALA A 290 -1.15 -2.79 24.14
C ALA A 290 -1.85 -3.24 22.85
N LEU A 291 -1.48 -4.41 22.32
CA LEU A 291 -2.09 -4.99 21.14
C LEU A 291 -3.57 -5.29 21.39
N ALA A 292 -4.47 -4.69 20.62
CA ALA A 292 -5.91 -4.89 20.74
C ALA A 292 -6.47 -5.74 19.59
N LEU A 293 -7.50 -6.53 19.89
CA LEU A 293 -8.27 -7.26 18.90
C LEU A 293 -9.25 -6.30 18.21
N LYS A 294 -9.15 -6.15 16.91
CA LYS A 294 -10.10 -5.39 16.08
C LYS A 294 -11.40 -6.16 15.87
N ALA A 295 -11.26 -7.44 15.55
CA ALA A 295 -12.38 -8.34 15.35
C ALA A 295 -12.04 -9.76 15.80
N VAL A 296 -13.06 -10.50 16.14
CA VAL A 296 -13.04 -11.93 16.45
C VAL A 296 -14.08 -12.59 15.56
N VAL A 297 -13.69 -13.65 14.86
CA VAL A 297 -14.59 -14.40 13.96
C VAL A 297 -15.67 -15.07 14.78
N GLU A 298 -16.94 -14.78 14.50
CA GLU A 298 -18.12 -15.35 15.16
C GLU A 298 -18.13 -16.88 15.02
N ASP A 299 -18.44 -17.59 16.10
CA ASP A 299 -18.34 -19.05 16.21
C ASP A 299 -16.94 -19.65 15.95
N GLY A 300 -15.94 -18.82 15.80
CA GLY A 300 -14.54 -19.23 15.64
C GLY A 300 -13.89 -19.73 16.93
N VAL A 301 -12.63 -20.16 16.81
CA VAL A 301 -11.85 -20.70 17.95
C VAL A 301 -11.68 -19.66 19.05
N ALA A 302 -11.35 -18.43 18.69
CA ALA A 302 -11.14 -17.34 19.64
C ALA A 302 -12.45 -16.93 20.33
N ASP A 303 -13.55 -16.89 19.60
CA ASP A 303 -14.88 -16.57 20.15
C ASP A 303 -15.35 -17.65 21.14
N LYS A 304 -15.24 -18.92 20.77
CA LYS A 304 -15.54 -20.05 21.65
C LYS A 304 -14.67 -20.10 22.90
N ALA A 305 -13.43 -19.61 22.81
CA ALA A 305 -12.55 -19.45 23.96
C ALA A 305 -12.88 -18.20 24.80
N GLY A 306 -13.82 -17.36 24.36
CA GLY A 306 -14.28 -16.19 25.10
C GLY A 306 -13.54 -14.89 24.82
N LEU A 307 -12.71 -14.82 23.77
CA LEU A 307 -12.11 -13.57 23.29
C LEU A 307 -13.18 -12.69 22.61
N LYS A 308 -13.02 -11.37 22.73
CA LYS A 308 -13.92 -10.38 22.13
C LYS A 308 -13.15 -9.26 21.44
N ALA A 309 -13.80 -8.62 20.47
CA ALA A 309 -13.29 -7.37 19.91
C ALA A 309 -13.09 -6.34 21.04
N GLY A 310 -11.98 -5.61 20.99
CA GLY A 310 -11.57 -4.68 22.04
C GLY A 310 -10.72 -5.31 23.15
N ASP A 311 -10.62 -6.63 23.25
CA ASP A 311 -9.69 -7.28 24.17
C ASP A 311 -8.25 -6.88 23.82
N ARG A 312 -7.45 -6.58 24.83
CA ARG A 312 -6.04 -6.21 24.67
C ARG A 312 -5.16 -7.35 25.14
N ILE A 313 -4.33 -7.87 24.26
CA ILE A 313 -3.41 -8.95 24.59
C ILE A 313 -2.24 -8.36 25.36
N VAL A 314 -2.07 -8.82 26.61
CA VAL A 314 -0.99 -8.39 27.50
C VAL A 314 0.07 -9.47 27.69
N ARG A 315 -0.25 -10.73 27.33
CA ARG A 315 0.73 -11.83 27.30
C ARG A 315 0.30 -12.91 26.31
N VAL A 316 1.26 -13.51 25.62
CA VAL A 316 1.11 -14.76 24.89
C VAL A 316 2.15 -15.76 25.38
N ASN A 317 1.71 -16.90 25.90
CA ASN A 317 2.58 -17.87 26.59
C ASN A 317 3.45 -17.16 27.64
N ASP A 318 4.77 -17.11 27.45
CA ASP A 318 5.74 -16.48 28.35
C ASP A 318 6.20 -15.09 27.86
N ILE A 319 5.62 -14.57 26.77
CA ILE A 319 5.97 -13.27 26.20
C ILE A 319 5.01 -12.22 26.74
N ASP A 320 5.52 -11.26 27.50
CA ASP A 320 4.78 -10.10 27.99
C ASP A 320 4.72 -9.01 26.91
N LEU A 321 3.57 -8.35 26.78
CA LEU A 321 3.30 -7.26 25.82
C LEU A 321 3.73 -7.62 24.40
N PRO A 322 3.21 -8.73 23.85
CA PRO A 322 3.65 -9.21 22.55
C PRO A 322 3.25 -8.25 21.42
N THR A 323 4.06 -8.20 20.37
CA THR A 323 3.67 -7.61 19.08
C THR A 323 2.67 -8.52 18.35
N SER A 324 1.97 -7.99 17.35
CA SER A 324 1.08 -8.79 16.49
C SER A 324 1.82 -9.93 15.79
N SER A 325 3.08 -9.68 15.40
CA SER A 325 3.95 -10.69 14.78
C SER A 325 4.28 -11.83 15.76
N GLN A 326 4.59 -11.51 17.02
CA GLN A 326 4.87 -12.51 18.06
C GLN A 326 3.64 -13.35 18.40
N VAL A 327 2.45 -12.72 18.49
CA VAL A 327 1.20 -13.47 18.69
C VAL A 327 0.93 -14.38 17.49
N SER A 328 1.09 -13.88 16.27
CA SER A 328 0.90 -14.66 15.05
C SER A 328 1.90 -15.84 14.96
N ALA A 329 3.17 -15.59 15.32
CA ALA A 329 4.18 -16.64 15.38
C ALA A 329 3.83 -17.69 16.43
N ALA A 330 3.47 -17.30 17.66
CA ALA A 330 3.09 -18.23 18.72
C ALA A 330 1.91 -19.12 18.31
N ILE A 331 0.93 -18.56 17.58
CA ILE A 331 -0.22 -19.32 17.06
C ILE A 331 0.21 -20.29 15.95
N ARG A 332 0.99 -19.84 15.00
CA ARG A 332 1.50 -20.65 13.86
C ARG A 332 2.38 -21.79 14.37
N ASP A 333 3.35 -21.46 15.21
CA ASP A 333 4.39 -22.39 15.67
C ASP A 333 3.87 -23.38 16.73
N SER A 334 2.68 -23.13 17.28
CA SER A 334 2.00 -24.07 18.20
C SER A 334 1.63 -25.40 17.54
N LYS A 335 1.54 -25.44 16.20
CA LYS A 335 1.11 -26.64 15.44
C LYS A 335 -0.21 -27.25 15.93
N GLY A 336 -1.11 -26.39 16.44
CA GLY A 336 -2.40 -26.81 17.00
C GLY A 336 -2.38 -27.12 18.52
N GLU A 337 -1.23 -27.00 19.17
CA GLU A 337 -1.16 -27.08 20.62
C GLU A 337 -1.78 -25.83 21.27
N PRO A 338 -2.27 -25.94 22.53
CA PRO A 338 -2.90 -24.84 23.22
C PRO A 338 -1.97 -23.63 23.40
N VAL A 339 -2.43 -22.44 23.01
CA VAL A 339 -1.75 -21.17 23.24
C VAL A 339 -2.47 -20.40 24.33
N ARG A 340 -1.73 -19.99 25.35
CA ARG A 340 -2.26 -19.21 26.47
C ARG A 340 -2.15 -17.72 26.13
N LEU A 341 -3.30 -17.04 26.15
CA LEU A 341 -3.40 -15.59 26.01
C LEU A 341 -3.87 -15.00 27.35
N VAL A 342 -3.23 -13.94 27.79
CA VAL A 342 -3.76 -13.10 28.87
C VAL A 342 -4.24 -11.82 28.22
N VAL A 343 -5.51 -11.51 28.41
CA VAL A 343 -6.13 -10.33 27.82
C VAL A 343 -6.75 -9.44 28.89
N ARG A 344 -6.76 -8.15 28.63
CA ARG A 344 -7.48 -7.17 29.42
C ARG A 344 -8.68 -6.67 28.65
N ARG A 345 -9.84 -6.71 29.31
CA ARG A 345 -11.12 -6.27 28.74
C ARG A 345 -11.60 -5.01 29.45
N GLU A 346 -12.10 -4.06 28.67
CA GLU A 346 -12.67 -2.83 29.23
C GLU A 346 -13.81 -3.14 30.20
N GLY A 347 -13.81 -2.47 31.37
CA GLY A 347 -14.80 -2.69 32.44
C GLY A 347 -14.51 -3.89 33.34
N GLN A 348 -13.41 -4.63 33.17
CA GLN A 348 -12.97 -5.71 34.06
C GLN A 348 -11.68 -5.31 34.78
N ALA A 349 -11.67 -5.45 36.10
CA ALA A 349 -10.51 -5.09 36.95
C ALA A 349 -9.34 -6.06 36.74
N GLU A 350 -9.64 -7.36 36.65
CA GLU A 350 -8.64 -8.42 36.54
C GLU A 350 -8.46 -8.91 35.10
N PRO A 351 -7.23 -9.23 34.70
CA PRO A 351 -6.96 -9.82 33.39
C PRO A 351 -7.60 -11.21 33.27
N LEU A 352 -8.06 -11.52 32.08
CA LEU A 352 -8.60 -12.83 31.73
C LEU A 352 -7.49 -13.70 31.14
N SER A 353 -7.29 -14.88 31.68
CA SER A 353 -6.44 -15.91 31.07
C SER A 353 -7.32 -16.78 30.18
N VAL A 354 -7.04 -16.75 28.88
CA VAL A 354 -7.79 -17.50 27.86
C VAL A 354 -6.83 -18.47 27.18
N THR A 355 -7.22 -19.75 27.11
CA THR A 355 -6.47 -20.75 26.35
C THR A 355 -7.19 -21.01 25.04
N VAL A 356 -6.51 -20.81 23.93
CA VAL A 356 -7.03 -21.08 22.60
C VAL A 356 -6.28 -22.26 21.98
N VAL A 357 -7.00 -23.14 21.30
CA VAL A 357 -6.40 -24.25 20.55
C VAL A 357 -6.48 -23.90 19.07
N PRO A 358 -5.38 -23.43 18.45
CA PRO A 358 -5.40 -23.02 17.07
C PRO A 358 -5.86 -24.16 16.16
N GLN A 359 -6.78 -23.88 15.26
CA GLN A 359 -7.25 -24.86 14.28
C GLN A 359 -6.49 -24.67 12.98
N TRP A 360 -6.27 -25.79 12.30
CA TRP A 360 -5.71 -25.78 10.96
C TRP A 360 -6.72 -25.16 9.99
N ASP A 361 -6.30 -24.17 9.26
CA ASP A 361 -7.08 -23.52 8.21
C ASP A 361 -6.59 -24.04 6.85
N ASP A 362 -7.40 -24.86 6.20
CA ASP A 362 -7.07 -25.48 4.92
C ASP A 362 -6.89 -24.45 3.79
N GLY A 363 -7.61 -23.34 3.87
CA GLY A 363 -7.51 -22.26 2.90
C GLY A 363 -6.19 -21.49 2.99
N MET A 364 -5.70 -21.31 4.23
CA MET A 364 -4.46 -20.58 4.51
C MET A 364 -3.26 -21.47 4.83
N GLN A 365 -3.48 -22.80 4.91
CA GLN A 365 -2.45 -23.80 5.20
C GLN A 365 -1.65 -23.48 6.48
N ARG A 366 -2.30 -22.93 7.51
CA ARG A 366 -1.69 -22.57 8.79
C ARG A 366 -2.67 -22.65 9.94
N HIS A 367 -2.12 -22.76 11.15
CA HIS A 367 -2.94 -22.69 12.36
C HIS A 367 -3.40 -21.26 12.64
N ARG A 368 -4.69 -21.08 12.95
CA ARG A 368 -5.34 -19.80 13.23
C ARG A 368 -6.27 -19.91 14.43
N ILE A 369 -6.60 -18.75 15.00
CA ILE A 369 -7.61 -18.61 16.05
C ILE A 369 -8.78 -17.69 15.63
N GLY A 370 -8.74 -17.11 14.44
CA GLY A 370 -9.82 -16.24 13.90
C GLY A 370 -9.88 -14.87 14.58
N VAL A 371 -8.76 -14.17 14.68
CA VAL A 371 -8.70 -12.78 15.19
C VAL A 371 -7.99 -11.87 14.19
N SER A 372 -8.36 -10.57 14.21
CA SER A 372 -7.59 -9.50 13.57
C SER A 372 -7.17 -8.45 14.60
N PHE A 373 -6.06 -7.76 14.34
CA PHE A 373 -5.48 -6.77 15.25
C PHE A 373 -5.85 -5.33 14.85
N ALA A 374 -6.02 -4.46 15.85
CA ALA A 374 -6.29 -3.06 15.64
C ALA A 374 -5.00 -2.28 15.31
N SER A 375 -5.11 -1.30 14.38
CA SER A 375 -4.08 -0.29 14.18
C SER A 375 -4.38 0.92 15.06
N HIS A 376 -3.42 1.33 15.89
CA HIS A 376 -3.59 2.43 16.85
C HIS A 376 -3.01 3.77 16.38
N ALA A 377 -2.48 3.86 15.14
CA ALA A 377 -1.76 5.04 14.67
C ALA A 377 -2.52 6.36 14.87
N ASN A 378 -3.83 6.37 14.63
CA ASN A 378 -4.69 7.56 14.75
C ASN A 378 -5.41 7.69 16.11
N ASP A 379 -5.23 6.72 17.00
CA ASP A 379 -5.89 6.74 18.31
C ASP A 379 -5.20 7.70 19.28
N THR A 380 -5.97 8.16 20.30
CA THR A 380 -5.42 8.91 21.41
C THR A 380 -4.41 8.04 22.18
N PRO A 381 -3.21 8.54 22.50
CA PRO A 381 -2.16 7.76 23.14
C PRO A 381 -2.46 7.54 24.63
N VAL A 382 -3.22 6.50 24.92
CA VAL A 382 -3.53 6.05 26.27
C VAL A 382 -2.68 4.86 26.62
N MET A 383 -1.91 4.94 27.70
CA MET A 383 -1.11 3.85 28.23
C MET A 383 -2.01 2.71 28.67
N ARG A 384 -1.70 1.49 28.23
CA ARG A 384 -2.44 0.29 28.55
C ARG A 384 -1.47 -0.85 28.83
N ARG A 385 -0.51 -0.61 29.71
CA ARG A 385 0.50 -1.57 30.12
C ARG A 385 0.05 -2.31 31.38
N TYR A 386 0.48 -3.54 31.49
CA TYR A 386 0.22 -4.35 32.65
C TYR A 386 1.55 -4.86 33.23
N GLY A 387 2.00 -4.24 34.33
CA GLY A 387 3.15 -4.73 35.10
C GLY A 387 4.49 -4.79 34.35
N ALA A 388 4.62 -4.10 33.21
CA ALA A 388 5.84 -4.17 32.43
C ALA A 388 6.98 -3.40 33.07
N ALA A 389 8.14 -4.00 33.08
CA ALA A 389 9.40 -3.29 33.33
C ALA A 389 9.76 -2.43 32.11
N GLY A 390 10.42 -1.29 32.33
CA GLY A 390 10.90 -0.44 31.24
C GLY A 390 10.94 1.03 31.60
N PRO A 391 11.44 1.91 30.71
CA PRO A 391 11.62 3.32 30.98
C PRO A 391 10.36 4.06 31.44
N ALA A 392 9.19 3.71 30.89
CA ALA A 392 7.91 4.30 31.26
C ALA A 392 7.09 3.46 32.28
N ALA A 393 7.73 2.52 32.99
CA ALA A 393 7.02 1.60 33.90
C ALA A 393 6.24 2.30 35.03
N THR A 394 6.62 3.52 35.38
CA THR A 394 5.95 4.33 36.44
C THR A 394 4.73 5.07 35.93
N ILE A 395 4.47 5.15 34.63
CA ILE A 395 3.25 5.75 34.08
C ILE A 395 2.10 4.75 34.30
N PRO A 396 1.05 5.12 35.05
CA PRO A 396 -0.06 4.22 35.32
C PRO A 396 -0.80 3.77 34.06
N ASP A 397 -1.38 2.59 34.14
CA ASP A 397 -2.32 2.10 33.14
C ASP A 397 -3.54 3.05 33.07
N GLY A 398 -4.05 3.33 31.87
CA GLY A 398 -5.11 4.31 31.65
C GLY A 398 -4.63 5.76 31.50
N ALA A 399 -3.39 6.07 31.86
CA ALA A 399 -2.85 7.42 31.68
C ALA A 399 -2.78 7.81 30.21
N ARG A 400 -3.19 9.00 29.89
CA ARG A 400 -3.11 9.58 28.54
C ARG A 400 -1.83 10.38 28.39
N ILE A 401 -1.02 10.09 27.40
CA ILE A 401 0.14 10.90 27.05
C ILE A 401 -0.33 12.23 26.44
N ALA A 402 -0.09 13.33 27.14
CA ALA A 402 -0.52 14.67 26.74
C ALA A 402 0.57 15.43 25.97
N ALA A 403 1.85 15.28 26.37
CA ALA A 403 2.97 15.88 25.66
C ALA A 403 4.22 15.02 25.77
N PHE A 404 5.14 15.16 24.80
CA PHE A 404 6.43 14.52 24.71
C PHE A 404 7.47 15.57 24.30
N ASP A 405 8.49 15.75 25.11
CA ASP A 405 9.55 16.78 24.94
C ASP A 405 8.95 18.19 24.68
N GLY A 406 7.93 18.57 25.47
CA GLY A 406 7.22 19.84 25.35
C GLY A 406 6.24 19.95 24.17
N LYS A 407 6.14 18.93 23.30
CA LYS A 407 5.23 18.92 22.14
C LYS A 407 3.92 18.20 22.48
N THR A 408 2.79 18.82 22.22
CA THR A 408 1.45 18.22 22.45
C THR A 408 1.28 16.97 21.59
N VAL A 409 0.83 15.89 22.23
CA VAL A 409 0.59 14.59 21.58
C VAL A 409 -0.93 14.37 21.47
N LYS A 410 -1.43 14.17 20.26
CA LYS A 410 -2.84 13.88 19.98
C LYS A 410 -3.11 12.44 19.56
N THR A 411 -2.15 11.82 18.90
CA THR A 411 -2.26 10.45 18.36
C THR A 411 -0.98 9.67 18.58
N TRP A 412 -1.06 8.34 18.55
CA TRP A 412 0.12 7.46 18.61
C TRP A 412 1.11 7.74 17.47
N LEU A 413 0.61 8.02 16.27
CA LEU A 413 1.48 8.34 15.13
C LEU A 413 2.37 9.55 15.44
N ARG A 414 1.81 10.62 16.02
CA ARG A 414 2.58 11.80 16.42
C ARG A 414 3.56 11.52 17.54
N LEU A 415 3.19 10.66 18.47
CA LEU A 415 4.10 10.24 19.53
C LEU A 415 5.30 9.50 18.94
N TYR A 416 5.09 8.56 18.01
CA TYR A 416 6.18 7.84 17.33
C TYR A 416 7.12 8.77 16.55
N GLU A 417 6.56 9.76 15.83
CA GLU A 417 7.36 10.80 15.17
C GLU A 417 8.25 11.56 16.16
N TYR A 418 7.69 11.98 17.30
CA TYR A 418 8.46 12.70 18.32
C TYR A 418 9.50 11.82 19.03
N MET A 419 9.20 10.55 19.26
CA MET A 419 10.20 9.60 19.80
C MET A 419 11.35 9.40 18.82
N ALA A 420 11.07 9.31 17.52
CA ALA A 420 12.11 9.24 16.48
C ALA A 420 12.98 10.51 16.44
N GLU A 421 12.36 11.70 16.54
CA GLU A 421 13.09 12.99 16.60
C GLU A 421 13.98 13.09 17.85
N ALA A 422 13.53 12.56 18.98
CA ALA A 422 14.29 12.59 20.24
C ALA A 422 15.55 11.75 20.19
N ASN A 423 15.61 10.74 19.32
CA ASN A 423 16.79 9.95 18.99
C ASN A 423 17.61 9.49 20.22
N GLY A 424 16.95 8.93 21.22
CA GLY A 424 17.61 8.38 22.40
C GLY A 424 18.02 9.40 23.46
N ARG A 425 17.63 10.66 23.35
CA ARG A 425 17.77 11.65 24.44
C ARG A 425 16.78 11.34 25.56
N THR A 426 17.15 11.68 26.79
CA THR A 426 16.18 11.78 27.89
C THR A 426 15.17 12.87 27.56
N VAL A 427 13.89 12.60 27.73
CA VAL A 427 12.77 13.48 27.38
C VAL A 427 11.79 13.60 28.54
N ASP A 428 11.13 14.75 28.63
CA ASP A 428 10.03 14.95 29.57
C ASP A 428 8.72 14.55 28.92
N VAL A 429 7.99 13.64 29.58
CA VAL A 429 6.68 13.18 29.15
C VAL A 429 5.63 13.69 30.11
N ALA A 430 4.67 14.49 29.60
CA ALA A 430 3.49 14.87 30.35
C ALA A 430 2.37 13.86 30.09
N TYR A 431 1.70 13.40 31.13
CA TYR A 431 0.57 12.51 31.05
C TYR A 431 -0.54 12.90 32.02
N THR A 432 -1.77 12.61 31.63
CA THR A 432 -2.98 12.92 32.41
C THR A 432 -3.57 11.63 32.94
N LEU A 433 -3.84 11.54 34.22
CA LEU A 433 -4.54 10.43 34.87
C LEU A 433 -6.03 10.46 34.54
N GLU A 434 -6.76 9.39 34.86
CA GLU A 434 -8.21 9.29 34.66
C GLU A 434 -9.00 10.34 35.48
N ASP A 435 -8.48 10.77 36.60
CA ASP A 435 -9.06 11.83 37.45
C ASP A 435 -8.77 13.25 36.94
N GLY A 436 -8.09 13.40 35.80
CA GLY A 436 -7.71 14.67 35.21
C GLY A 436 -6.41 15.27 35.74
N THR A 437 -5.74 14.61 36.68
CA THR A 437 -4.47 15.10 37.26
C THR A 437 -3.36 14.98 36.22
N GLU A 438 -2.66 16.06 35.91
CA GLU A 438 -1.50 16.10 35.05
C GLU A 438 -0.22 15.80 35.83
N LYS A 439 0.64 14.91 35.28
CA LYS A 439 1.93 14.54 35.84
C LYS A 439 3.02 14.58 34.78
N PHE A 440 4.25 14.69 35.23
CA PHE A 440 5.44 14.71 34.38
C PHE A 440 6.40 13.63 34.81
N LEU A 441 7.07 13.04 33.83
CA LEU A 441 8.10 12.01 34.02
C LEU A 441 9.23 12.23 33.04
N ALA A 442 10.45 12.36 33.52
CA ALA A 442 11.63 12.31 32.67
C ALA A 442 11.94 10.86 32.32
N ILE A 443 11.95 10.52 31.05
CA ILE A 443 12.21 9.17 30.53
C ILE A 443 13.55 9.14 29.82
N ALA A 444 14.48 8.37 30.37
CA ALA A 444 15.68 7.96 29.68
C ALA A 444 15.39 6.65 28.94
N PRO A 445 15.52 6.60 27.61
CA PRO A 445 15.17 5.39 26.88
C PRO A 445 16.16 4.26 27.14
N ALA A 446 15.66 3.04 27.16
CA ALA A 446 16.49 1.86 27.04
C ALA A 446 16.98 1.67 25.59
N ARG A 447 18.04 0.89 25.42
CA ARG A 447 18.50 0.47 24.08
C ARG A 447 18.04 -0.94 23.82
N ILE A 448 17.24 -1.14 22.79
CA ILE A 448 16.77 -2.47 22.38
C ILE A 448 17.22 -2.78 20.95
N VAL A 449 17.38 -4.05 20.65
CA VAL A 449 17.60 -4.51 19.27
C VAL A 449 16.25 -4.55 18.57
N PRO A 450 16.10 -3.88 17.42
CA PRO A 450 14.83 -3.91 16.70
C PRO A 450 14.54 -5.31 16.15
N GLU A 451 13.28 -5.76 16.26
CA GLU A 451 12.87 -7.07 15.76
C GLU A 451 12.75 -7.14 14.23
N ILE A 452 12.65 -5.99 13.57
CA ILE A 452 12.38 -5.92 12.14
C ILE A 452 13.69 -5.88 11.35
N PRO A 453 13.92 -6.83 10.45
CA PRO A 453 15.17 -6.92 9.68
C PRO A 453 15.45 -5.72 8.75
N TRP A 454 14.44 -4.94 8.40
CA TRP A 454 14.57 -3.83 7.43
C TRP A 454 15.09 -2.53 8.00
N LEU A 455 15.15 -2.40 9.31
CA LEU A 455 15.96 -1.40 10.02
C LEU A 455 15.77 0.05 9.52
N GLY A 456 14.64 0.37 8.91
CA GLY A 456 14.36 1.69 8.35
C GLY A 456 14.77 1.90 6.88
N ALA A 457 15.09 0.83 6.16
CA ALA A 457 15.24 0.87 4.70
C ALA A 457 13.93 0.51 4.00
N GLY A 458 13.53 1.29 3.01
CA GLY A 458 12.39 0.99 2.13
C GLY A 458 12.85 0.19 0.91
N PHE A 459 12.09 -0.84 0.54
CA PHE A 459 12.26 -1.57 -0.72
C PHE A 459 11.16 -1.19 -1.69
N GLY A 460 11.44 -1.08 -2.99
CA GLY A 460 10.37 -0.59 -3.83
C GLY A 460 10.53 -0.62 -5.35
N THR A 461 11.36 -1.47 -5.91
CA THR A 461 11.41 -1.59 -7.37
C THR A 461 10.86 -2.96 -7.79
N MET A 462 9.71 -2.96 -8.49
CA MET A 462 9.19 -4.17 -9.11
C MET A 462 9.94 -4.47 -10.39
N MET A 463 10.18 -5.75 -10.65
CA MET A 463 10.74 -6.22 -11.90
C MET A 463 9.70 -6.01 -13.01
N GLN A 464 10.04 -5.19 -14.00
CA GLN A 464 9.14 -4.79 -15.08
C GLN A 464 9.77 -5.12 -16.43
N HIS A 465 8.93 -5.42 -17.42
CA HIS A 465 9.33 -5.48 -18.81
C HIS A 465 8.36 -4.65 -19.67
N GLN A 466 8.81 -4.23 -20.82
CA GLN A 466 7.98 -3.56 -21.81
C GLN A 466 7.15 -4.62 -22.55
N MET A 467 5.83 -4.49 -22.48
CA MET A 467 4.93 -5.37 -23.22
C MET A 467 5.06 -5.09 -24.72
N ASP A 468 5.30 -6.13 -25.51
CA ASP A 468 5.33 -6.00 -26.97
C ASP A 468 3.97 -5.50 -27.49
N PRO A 469 3.96 -4.55 -28.46
CA PRO A 469 2.73 -3.91 -28.93
C PRO A 469 1.78 -4.84 -29.71
N ILE A 470 2.07 -6.13 -29.84
CA ILE A 470 1.33 -7.09 -30.68
C ILE A 470 0.72 -8.24 -29.82
N TYR A 471 0.29 -7.98 -28.60
CA TYR A 471 -0.49 -8.95 -27.82
C TYR A 471 -1.91 -8.49 -27.57
#